data_6b0f79deef4c9d0ca411e554c0145fc8
#
_entry.id   6b0f79deef4c9d0ca411e554c0145fc8
#
_cell.length_a   1.000
_cell.length_b   1.000
_cell.length_c   1.000
_cell.angle_alpha   90.00
_cell.angle_beta   90.00
_cell.angle_gamma   90.00
#
_symmetry.space_group_name_H-M   'P 1'
#
loop_
_entity.id
_entity.type
_entity.pdbx_description
1 polymer ?
#
loop_
_entity_poly.entity_id
_entity_poly.type
_entity_poly.pdbx_seq_one_letter_code
_entity_poly.pdbx_strand_id
1 'polypeptide(L)'
;MRVYLYDVELRDRYTPVPYIPIAKCIAIRYPEDIRRGLCFDNGRILQADFLEMCITDIDYRIIVKQYKCSFEVQEMYTAWYDYLPRPIRDLNIEYFKKKTELKGVNGQELFYFKNKELLNSIYGMSVQDVVKEQINYADGQYITDTTRSREDIYNSRKLVFTQYSYGVWTTAHARESLQAGIDLCGDNLVYVDTDSCKYLGDVDFSGYNAERIAECEKSGAYATDPKGITHYMGVYEYDGIAKRFCSLGAKKYAYEDENGKLHITVSGVGKKSGAAELAANGGLEAFQPGFVFHQAGKTESVYNDEKQPWITRIDGHLVTITRNVVIRDTTYTLSTTDDYAELLNVSSNMLNKVHKFWRNLQLQ
;
A
#
# COMPACT_ATOMS: atom_id res chain seq x y z
N MET A 1 -2.40 16.90 -12.31
CA MET A 1 -1.77 17.28 -13.61
C MET A 1 -1.38 16.01 -14.35
N ARG A 2 -1.64 15.92 -15.63
CA ARG A 2 -1.04 14.97 -16.54
C ARG A 2 0.21 15.62 -17.12
N VAL A 3 1.34 15.00 -16.96
CA VAL A 3 2.64 15.57 -17.28
C VAL A 3 3.50 14.62 -18.08
N TYR A 4 4.30 15.18 -18.97
CA TYR A 4 5.46 14.54 -19.57
C TYR A 4 6.72 14.99 -18.85
N LEU A 5 7.57 14.05 -18.51
CA LEU A 5 8.87 14.29 -17.94
C LEU A 5 9.93 13.78 -18.93
N TYR A 6 10.92 14.60 -19.17
CA TYR A 6 12.04 14.29 -20.08
C TYR A 6 13.36 14.32 -19.33
N ASP A 7 14.29 13.52 -19.78
CA ASP A 7 15.64 13.41 -19.22
C ASP A 7 15.66 13.22 -17.70
N VAL A 8 14.82 12.27 -17.26
CA VAL A 8 14.63 11.96 -15.83
C VAL A 8 15.85 11.24 -15.29
N GLU A 9 16.50 11.81 -14.29
CA GLU A 9 17.66 11.25 -13.62
C GLU A 9 17.63 11.58 -12.12
N LEU A 10 17.90 10.61 -11.24
CA LEU A 10 18.06 10.86 -9.83
C LEU A 10 19.22 11.84 -9.59
N ARG A 11 18.98 12.88 -8.76
CA ARG A 11 20.04 13.82 -8.35
C ARG A 11 21.10 13.15 -7.50
N ASP A 12 20.65 12.24 -6.64
CA ASP A 12 21.51 11.43 -5.81
C ASP A 12 21.18 9.95 -6.04
N ARG A 13 22.15 9.23 -6.60
CA ARG A 13 22.04 7.78 -6.85
C ARG A 13 21.96 6.94 -5.57
N TYR A 14 22.28 7.54 -4.42
CA TYR A 14 22.15 6.89 -3.10
C TYR A 14 20.82 7.21 -2.42
N THR A 15 19.88 7.83 -3.14
CA THR A 15 18.51 8.04 -2.61
C THR A 15 17.93 6.69 -2.15
N PRO A 16 17.60 6.51 -0.86
CA PRO A 16 17.20 5.21 -0.32
C PRO A 16 15.96 4.63 -0.98
N VAL A 17 14.97 5.49 -1.28
CA VAL A 17 13.74 5.11 -1.98
C VAL A 17 13.43 6.14 -3.06
N PRO A 18 13.75 5.88 -4.32
CA PRO A 18 13.36 6.75 -5.43
C PRO A 18 11.85 6.90 -5.49
N TYR A 19 11.37 8.14 -5.69
CA TYR A 19 9.96 8.44 -5.52
C TYR A 19 9.05 7.88 -6.62
N ILE A 20 9.51 7.85 -7.87
CA ILE A 20 8.70 7.51 -9.03
C ILE A 20 8.58 5.99 -9.18
N PRO A 21 7.41 5.37 -8.91
CA PRO A 21 7.21 3.95 -9.17
C PRO A 21 6.85 3.72 -10.64
N ILE A 22 7.40 2.67 -11.24
CA ILE A 22 7.09 2.24 -12.62
C ILE A 22 5.59 2.02 -12.79
N ALA A 23 4.94 1.40 -11.83
CA ALA A 23 3.51 1.07 -11.86
C ALA A 23 2.58 2.30 -12.00
N LYS A 24 3.08 3.53 -11.73
CA LYS A 24 2.31 4.77 -11.91
C LYS A 24 2.62 5.50 -13.21
N CYS A 25 3.54 5.02 -14.00
CA CYS A 25 3.84 5.59 -15.31
C CYS A 25 2.80 5.10 -16.33
N ILE A 26 2.15 6.04 -17.02
CA ILE A 26 1.22 5.75 -18.12
C ILE A 26 2.02 5.31 -19.35
N ALA A 27 3.14 5.98 -19.59
CA ALA A 27 4.11 5.61 -20.60
C ALA A 27 5.53 5.87 -20.06
N ILE A 28 6.48 5.08 -20.54
CA ILE A 28 7.89 5.15 -20.15
C ILE A 28 8.78 4.78 -21.33
N ARG A 29 9.84 5.55 -21.55
CA ARG A 29 10.96 5.19 -22.43
C ARG A 29 12.23 5.14 -21.61
N TYR A 30 12.94 4.05 -21.74
CA TYR A 30 14.24 3.85 -21.11
C TYR A 30 15.34 4.56 -21.89
N PRO A 31 16.46 4.93 -21.25
CA PRO A 31 17.62 5.48 -21.93
C PRO A 31 18.10 4.57 -23.05
N GLU A 32 18.45 5.16 -24.20
CA GLU A 32 19.03 4.42 -25.33
C GLU A 32 20.41 3.84 -24.97
N ASP A 33 21.17 4.52 -24.12
CA ASP A 33 22.46 4.07 -23.64
C ASP A 33 22.37 3.22 -22.37
N ILE A 34 22.20 1.94 -22.54
CA ILE A 34 22.13 0.95 -21.44
C ILE A 34 23.43 0.92 -20.60
N ARG A 35 24.55 1.44 -21.11
CA ARG A 35 25.83 1.47 -20.39
C ARG A 35 25.84 2.46 -19.22
N ARG A 36 24.85 3.36 -19.13
CA ARG A 36 24.67 4.30 -18.00
C ARG A 36 24.16 3.65 -16.73
N GLY A 37 23.87 2.35 -16.73
CA GLY A 37 23.44 1.59 -15.56
C GLY A 37 21.96 1.19 -15.60
N LEU A 38 21.48 0.68 -14.47
CA LEU A 38 20.08 0.28 -14.32
C LEU A 38 19.17 1.51 -14.37
N CYS A 39 18.14 1.48 -15.22
CA CYS A 39 17.16 2.54 -15.33
C CYS A 39 16.19 2.58 -14.13
N PHE A 40 16.17 1.53 -13.35
CA PHE A 40 15.28 1.37 -12.21
C PHE A 40 15.84 0.37 -11.18
N ASP A 41 15.37 0.45 -9.95
CA ASP A 41 15.67 -0.48 -8.87
C ASP A 41 14.41 -0.72 -8.06
N ASN A 42 14.09 -1.99 -7.76
CA ASN A 42 12.94 -2.41 -6.96
C ASN A 42 11.62 -1.72 -7.36
N GLY A 43 11.31 -1.67 -8.68
CA GLY A 43 10.09 -1.04 -9.21
C GLY A 43 10.09 0.49 -9.17
N ARG A 44 11.25 1.13 -8.93
CA ARG A 44 11.40 2.60 -8.86
C ARG A 44 12.32 3.10 -9.96
N ILE A 45 11.94 4.18 -10.60
CA ILE A 45 12.72 4.80 -11.67
C ILE A 45 13.98 5.45 -11.10
N LEU A 46 15.14 5.09 -11.64
CA LEU A 46 16.40 5.79 -11.41
C LEU A 46 16.69 6.77 -12.55
N GLN A 47 16.43 6.34 -13.77
CA GLN A 47 16.63 7.12 -14.98
C GLN A 47 15.64 6.72 -16.07
N ALA A 48 15.16 7.70 -16.84
CA ALA A 48 14.33 7.49 -18.01
C ALA A 48 14.49 8.65 -19.00
N ASP A 49 14.39 8.38 -20.30
CA ASP A 49 14.36 9.44 -21.32
C ASP A 49 13.03 10.15 -21.34
N PHE A 50 11.96 9.43 -21.05
CA PHE A 50 10.61 9.95 -21.06
C PHE A 50 9.71 9.19 -20.10
N LEU A 51 8.87 9.95 -19.37
CA LEU A 51 7.77 9.43 -18.55
C LEU A 51 6.50 10.21 -18.82
N GLU A 52 5.37 9.50 -18.83
CA GLU A 52 4.05 10.11 -18.77
C GLU A 52 3.38 9.69 -17.46
N MET A 53 2.90 10.66 -16.69
CA MET A 53 2.30 10.43 -15.38
C MET A 53 1.15 11.39 -15.08
N CYS A 54 0.25 10.95 -14.19
CA CYS A 54 -0.66 11.84 -13.47
C CYS A 54 -0.14 12.09 -12.06
N ILE A 55 0.10 13.35 -11.72
CA ILE A 55 0.68 13.77 -10.45
C ILE A 55 -0.12 14.90 -9.79
N THR A 56 -0.03 14.99 -8.48
CA THR A 56 -0.48 16.15 -7.71
C THR A 56 0.65 17.20 -7.60
N ASP A 57 0.34 18.34 -7.03
CA ASP A 57 1.34 19.36 -6.66
C ASP A 57 2.31 18.84 -5.59
N ILE A 58 1.84 17.97 -4.70
CA ILE A 58 2.67 17.28 -3.70
C ILE A 58 3.68 16.36 -4.38
N ASP A 59 3.20 15.50 -5.29
CA ASP A 59 4.08 14.61 -6.06
C ASP A 59 5.12 15.43 -6.85
N TYR A 60 4.71 16.54 -7.46
CA TYR A 60 5.61 17.44 -8.18
C TYR A 60 6.76 17.94 -7.28
N ARG A 61 6.42 18.45 -6.07
CA ARG A 61 7.45 18.95 -5.13
C ARG A 61 8.47 17.88 -4.75
N ILE A 62 8.04 16.64 -4.56
CA ILE A 62 8.92 15.52 -4.23
C ILE A 62 9.77 15.13 -5.44
N ILE A 63 9.17 15.06 -6.63
CA ILE A 63 9.88 14.72 -7.86
C ILE A 63 10.99 15.72 -8.15
N VAL A 64 10.72 17.02 -8.13
CA VAL A 64 11.75 18.05 -8.40
C VAL A 64 12.87 18.07 -7.35
N LYS A 65 12.59 17.63 -6.12
CA LYS A 65 13.61 17.48 -5.06
C LYS A 65 14.54 16.31 -5.37
N GLN A 66 14.01 15.17 -5.81
CA GLN A 66 14.79 13.94 -6.02
C GLN A 66 15.35 13.79 -7.43
N TYR A 67 14.68 14.34 -8.44
CA TYR A 67 15.05 14.13 -9.83
C TYR A 67 15.48 15.42 -10.52
N LYS A 68 16.38 15.27 -11.46
CA LYS A 68 16.67 16.26 -12.51
C LYS A 68 15.84 15.84 -13.73
N CYS A 69 14.94 16.69 -14.18
CA CYS A 69 14.06 16.43 -15.33
C CYS A 69 13.46 17.71 -15.84
N SER A 70 13.00 17.70 -17.10
CA SER A 70 12.13 18.74 -17.67
C SER A 70 10.68 18.32 -17.59
N PHE A 71 9.78 19.26 -17.33
CA PHE A 71 8.34 19.02 -17.26
C PHE A 71 7.62 19.70 -18.41
N GLU A 72 6.68 18.98 -19.01
CA GLU A 72 5.69 19.51 -19.93
C GLU A 72 4.30 19.15 -19.43
N VAL A 73 3.50 20.16 -19.08
CA VAL A 73 2.14 19.93 -18.59
C VAL A 73 1.20 19.77 -19.76
N GLN A 74 0.62 18.58 -19.90
CA GLN A 74 -0.34 18.26 -20.96
C GLN A 74 -1.75 18.66 -20.57
N GLU A 75 -2.11 18.44 -19.31
CA GLU A 75 -3.43 18.70 -18.79
C GLU A 75 -3.34 19.06 -17.31
N MET A 76 -4.06 20.10 -16.90
CA MET A 76 -4.03 20.54 -15.51
C MET A 76 -5.45 20.88 -15.03
N TYR A 77 -5.80 20.28 -13.90
CA TYR A 77 -6.98 20.66 -13.14
C TYR A 77 -6.52 21.39 -11.88
N THR A 78 -7.08 22.54 -11.63
CA THR A 78 -6.87 23.29 -10.40
C THR A 78 -8.03 23.04 -9.45
N ALA A 79 -7.73 22.90 -8.17
CA ALA A 79 -8.73 22.82 -7.13
C ALA A 79 -8.46 23.91 -6.09
N TRP A 80 -9.52 24.44 -5.52
CA TRP A 80 -9.38 25.34 -4.37
C TRP A 80 -8.91 24.53 -3.17
N TYR A 81 -7.90 25.04 -2.49
CA TYR A 81 -7.46 24.44 -1.23
C TYR A 81 -8.52 24.71 -0.16
N ASP A 82 -9.08 23.64 0.37
CA ASP A 82 -10.06 23.70 1.45
C ASP A 82 -9.96 22.45 2.31
N TYR A 83 -10.57 22.49 3.47
CA TYR A 83 -10.65 21.33 4.34
C TYR A 83 -11.72 20.35 3.85
N LEU A 84 -11.54 19.07 4.16
CA LEU A 84 -12.62 18.10 4.02
C LEU A 84 -13.87 18.59 4.77
N PRO A 85 -15.07 18.30 4.26
CA PRO A 85 -16.33 18.65 4.94
C PRO A 85 -16.30 18.25 6.43
N ARG A 86 -16.79 19.15 7.27
CA ARG A 86 -16.75 18.96 8.71
C ARG A 86 -17.26 17.60 9.17
N PRO A 87 -18.41 17.06 8.66
CA PRO A 87 -18.87 15.73 9.06
C PRO A 87 -17.86 14.61 8.80
N ILE A 88 -17.09 14.68 7.69
CA ILE A 88 -16.07 13.68 7.37
C ILE A 88 -14.89 13.78 8.35
N ARG A 89 -14.47 14.99 8.69
CA ARG A 89 -13.40 15.21 9.67
C ARG A 89 -13.80 14.72 11.06
N ASP A 90 -15.01 15.07 11.49
CA ASP A 90 -15.55 14.69 12.79
C ASP A 90 -15.66 13.16 12.92
N LEU A 91 -16.12 12.46 11.87
CA LEU A 91 -16.16 11.00 11.82
C LEU A 91 -14.76 10.36 11.87
N ASN A 92 -13.77 10.93 11.18
CA ASN A 92 -12.39 10.45 11.27
C ASN A 92 -11.87 10.50 12.70
N ILE A 93 -12.06 11.64 13.36
CA ILE A 93 -11.63 11.85 14.75
C ILE A 93 -12.40 10.92 15.69
N GLU A 94 -13.70 10.77 15.50
CA GLU A 94 -14.56 9.90 16.32
C GLU A 94 -14.10 8.43 16.25
N TYR A 95 -13.92 7.90 15.04
CA TYR A 95 -13.49 6.51 14.87
C TYR A 95 -12.06 6.28 15.34
N PHE A 96 -11.18 7.27 15.18
CA PHE A 96 -9.83 7.20 15.74
C PHE A 96 -9.87 7.10 17.27
N LYS A 97 -10.66 7.95 17.94
CA LYS A 97 -10.82 7.94 19.40
C LYS A 97 -11.37 6.60 19.87
N LYS A 98 -12.50 6.17 19.32
CA LYS A 98 -13.14 4.89 19.68
C LYS A 98 -12.21 3.70 19.47
N LYS A 99 -11.47 3.65 18.34
CA LYS A 99 -10.46 2.62 18.09
C LYS A 99 -9.38 2.63 19.16
N THR A 100 -8.87 3.82 19.51
CA THR A 100 -7.78 3.96 20.48
C THR A 100 -8.21 3.57 21.89
N GLU A 101 -9.36 4.06 22.34
CA GLU A 101 -9.92 3.79 23.66
C GLU A 101 -10.31 2.33 23.88
N LEU A 102 -10.61 1.59 22.82
CA LEU A 102 -11.01 0.18 22.89
C LEU A 102 -9.86 -0.79 22.65
N LYS A 103 -8.64 -0.30 22.36
CA LYS A 103 -7.49 -1.15 22.05
C LYS A 103 -7.09 -2.00 23.25
N GLY A 104 -7.27 -3.33 23.14
CA GLY A 104 -6.89 -4.28 24.19
C GLY A 104 -7.86 -4.36 25.37
N VAL A 105 -9.06 -3.77 25.25
CA VAL A 105 -10.12 -3.92 26.25
C VAL A 105 -10.82 -5.25 26.03
N ASN A 106 -10.81 -6.10 27.08
CA ASN A 106 -11.42 -7.43 27.01
C ASN A 106 -12.93 -7.37 26.72
N GLY A 107 -13.39 -8.17 25.76
CA GLY A 107 -14.79 -8.21 25.31
C GLY A 107 -15.21 -7.06 24.42
N GLN A 108 -14.29 -6.15 24.02
CA GLN A 108 -14.52 -5.05 23.10
C GLN A 108 -13.82 -5.20 21.75
N GLU A 109 -13.22 -6.35 21.48
CA GLU A 109 -12.44 -6.63 20.29
C GLU A 109 -13.22 -6.38 19.00
N LEU A 110 -14.49 -6.79 18.96
CA LEU A 110 -15.38 -6.56 17.83
C LEU A 110 -15.58 -5.06 17.54
N PHE A 111 -15.81 -4.27 18.57
CA PHE A 111 -16.02 -2.82 18.44
C PHE A 111 -14.71 -2.12 18.06
N TYR A 112 -13.59 -2.56 18.59
CA TYR A 112 -12.27 -2.11 18.17
C TYR A 112 -12.05 -2.32 16.67
N PHE A 113 -12.25 -3.55 16.18
CA PHE A 113 -12.10 -3.87 14.77
C PHE A 113 -13.06 -3.10 13.89
N LYS A 114 -14.33 -2.99 14.29
CA LYS A 114 -15.34 -2.22 13.56
C LYS A 114 -14.93 -0.75 13.41
N ASN A 115 -14.49 -0.09 14.49
CA ASN A 115 -14.07 1.31 14.42
C ASN A 115 -12.78 1.47 13.57
N LYS A 116 -11.87 0.52 13.64
CA LYS A 116 -10.66 0.50 12.79
C LYS A 116 -11.01 0.35 11.31
N GLU A 117 -11.95 -0.52 10.96
CA GLU A 117 -12.40 -0.70 9.57
C GLU A 117 -13.13 0.54 9.05
N LEU A 118 -14.02 1.12 9.87
CA LEU A 118 -14.73 2.35 9.52
C LEU A 118 -13.75 3.50 9.26
N LEU A 119 -12.76 3.70 10.15
CA LEU A 119 -11.73 4.72 9.97
C LEU A 119 -10.97 4.53 8.65
N ASN A 120 -10.52 3.31 8.36
CA ASN A 120 -9.76 3.01 7.15
C ASN A 120 -10.61 3.10 5.87
N SER A 121 -11.92 2.91 5.96
CA SER A 121 -12.80 2.93 4.79
C SER A 121 -13.26 4.34 4.38
N ILE A 122 -13.14 5.34 5.23
CA ILE A 122 -13.64 6.70 4.93
C ILE A 122 -13.04 7.24 3.63
N TYR A 123 -11.72 7.21 3.48
CA TYR A 123 -11.10 7.68 2.24
C TYR A 123 -11.37 6.72 1.06
N GLY A 124 -11.36 5.41 1.31
CA GLY A 124 -11.57 4.39 0.29
C GLY A 124 -12.94 4.50 -0.37
N MET A 125 -13.95 4.91 0.37
CA MET A 125 -15.30 5.15 -0.19
C MET A 125 -15.32 6.32 -1.17
N SER A 126 -14.47 7.31 -1.02
CA SER A 126 -14.39 8.46 -1.95
C SER A 126 -13.77 8.11 -3.31
N VAL A 127 -12.98 7.04 -3.37
CA VAL A 127 -12.30 6.53 -4.57
C VAL A 127 -12.73 5.11 -4.94
N GLN A 128 -13.89 4.70 -4.46
CA GLN A 128 -14.39 3.35 -4.69
C GLN A 128 -14.64 3.11 -6.18
N ASP A 129 -14.17 1.97 -6.69
CA ASP A 129 -14.62 1.46 -7.97
C ASP A 129 -16.06 0.98 -7.83
N VAL A 130 -16.98 1.75 -8.41
CA VAL A 130 -18.41 1.49 -8.33
C VAL A 130 -18.90 0.54 -9.42
N VAL A 131 -18.08 0.30 -10.43
CA VAL A 131 -18.39 -0.57 -11.57
C VAL A 131 -17.66 -1.89 -11.39
N LYS A 132 -18.12 -2.69 -10.41
CA LYS A 132 -17.60 -4.04 -10.21
C LYS A 132 -18.47 -5.06 -10.90
N GLU A 133 -17.84 -6.01 -11.59
CA GLU A 133 -18.51 -7.18 -12.07
C GLU A 133 -19.10 -7.97 -10.90
N GLN A 134 -20.33 -8.42 -11.04
CA GLN A 134 -20.98 -9.26 -10.05
C GLN A 134 -20.63 -10.71 -10.33
N ILE A 135 -20.08 -11.40 -9.34
CA ILE A 135 -19.78 -12.83 -9.43
C ILE A 135 -20.88 -13.58 -8.68
N ASN A 136 -21.62 -14.40 -9.38
CA ASN A 136 -22.63 -15.28 -8.84
C ASN A 136 -22.06 -16.70 -8.70
N TYR A 137 -22.51 -17.42 -7.68
CA TYR A 137 -22.20 -18.84 -7.53
C TYR A 137 -23.43 -19.66 -7.86
N ALA A 138 -23.39 -20.45 -8.93
CA ALA A 138 -24.43 -21.35 -9.35
C ALA A 138 -23.82 -22.68 -9.81
N ASP A 139 -24.47 -23.79 -9.50
CA ASP A 139 -24.09 -25.14 -9.93
C ASP A 139 -22.62 -25.52 -9.65
N GLY A 140 -22.08 -25.09 -8.49
CA GLY A 140 -20.70 -25.37 -8.10
C GLY A 140 -19.65 -24.52 -8.81
N GLN A 141 -20.03 -23.53 -9.60
CA GLN A 141 -19.13 -22.68 -10.36
C GLN A 141 -19.34 -21.19 -10.06
N TYR A 142 -18.27 -20.40 -10.17
CA TYR A 142 -18.33 -18.94 -10.11
C TYR A 142 -18.56 -18.38 -11.51
N ILE A 143 -19.68 -17.70 -11.71
CA ILE A 143 -20.07 -17.13 -12.99
C ILE A 143 -20.09 -15.62 -12.86
N THR A 144 -19.35 -14.92 -13.72
CA THR A 144 -19.42 -13.46 -13.81
C THR A 144 -20.73 -13.06 -14.50
N ASP A 145 -21.51 -12.22 -13.85
CA ASP A 145 -22.71 -11.65 -14.43
C ASP A 145 -22.35 -10.63 -15.52
N THR A 146 -22.57 -11.01 -16.76
CA THR A 146 -22.35 -10.16 -17.95
C THR A 146 -23.65 -9.56 -18.48
N THR A 147 -24.78 -9.78 -17.82
CA THR A 147 -26.10 -9.35 -18.30
C THR A 147 -26.34 -7.86 -18.13
N ARG A 148 -25.60 -7.21 -17.20
CA ARG A 148 -25.73 -5.78 -16.91
C ARG A 148 -24.59 -4.99 -17.56
N SER A 149 -24.94 -3.90 -18.23
CA SER A 149 -23.94 -2.97 -18.75
C SER A 149 -23.21 -2.25 -17.60
N ARG A 150 -21.99 -1.77 -17.87
CA ARG A 150 -21.23 -0.94 -16.89
C ARG A 150 -22.01 0.31 -16.45
N GLU A 151 -22.78 0.88 -17.38
CA GLU A 151 -23.64 2.03 -17.13
C GLU A 151 -24.80 1.69 -16.21
N ASP A 152 -25.48 0.54 -16.42
CA ASP A 152 -26.56 0.08 -15.55
C ASP A 152 -26.07 -0.19 -14.12
N ILE A 153 -24.87 -0.80 -13.98
CA ILE A 153 -24.24 -1.03 -12.68
C ILE A 153 -23.98 0.30 -11.98
N TYR A 154 -23.42 1.27 -12.68
CA TYR A 154 -23.17 2.60 -12.15
C TYR A 154 -24.45 3.30 -11.69
N ASN A 155 -25.45 3.36 -12.57
CA ASN A 155 -26.73 4.06 -12.32
C ASN A 155 -27.61 3.41 -11.23
N SER A 156 -27.46 2.12 -11.01
CA SER A 156 -28.23 1.39 -9.99
C SER A 156 -27.77 1.62 -8.55
N ARG A 157 -26.60 2.23 -8.33
CA ARG A 157 -26.03 2.43 -6.99
C ARG A 157 -26.49 3.75 -6.37
N LYS A 158 -27.43 3.65 -5.44
CA LYS A 158 -28.04 4.83 -4.78
C LYS A 158 -27.22 5.43 -3.64
N LEU A 159 -26.24 4.68 -3.09
CA LEU A 159 -25.48 5.06 -1.89
C LEU A 159 -23.96 5.13 -2.14
N VAL A 160 -23.59 5.61 -3.31
CA VAL A 160 -22.18 5.78 -3.66
C VAL A 160 -21.75 7.20 -3.37
N PHE A 161 -20.76 7.34 -2.50
CA PHE A 161 -20.04 8.58 -2.30
C PHE A 161 -18.71 8.48 -3.06
N THR A 162 -18.66 9.08 -4.24
CA THR A 162 -17.42 9.17 -5.01
C THR A 162 -17.01 10.63 -5.13
N GLN A 163 -15.88 10.94 -4.51
CA GLN A 163 -15.25 12.25 -4.61
C GLN A 163 -13.75 12.01 -4.78
N TYR A 164 -13.35 11.70 -5.99
CA TYR A 164 -11.98 11.27 -6.31
C TYR A 164 -10.91 12.27 -5.86
N SER A 165 -11.19 13.58 -5.89
CA SER A 165 -10.27 14.59 -5.38
C SER A 165 -9.88 14.33 -3.91
N TYR A 166 -10.84 13.96 -3.05
CA TYR A 166 -10.53 13.66 -1.65
C TYR A 166 -9.55 12.48 -1.52
N GLY A 167 -9.82 11.39 -2.23
CA GLY A 167 -8.93 10.24 -2.20
C GLY A 167 -7.56 10.50 -2.80
N VAL A 168 -7.50 11.25 -3.91
CA VAL A 168 -6.23 11.62 -4.56
C VAL A 168 -5.35 12.41 -3.60
N TRP A 169 -5.87 13.49 -2.98
CA TRP A 169 -5.09 14.28 -2.04
C TRP A 169 -4.81 13.58 -0.72
N THR A 170 -5.74 12.78 -0.18
CA THR A 170 -5.47 11.96 1.00
C THR A 170 -4.26 11.04 0.79
N THR A 171 -4.21 10.36 -0.36
CA THR A 171 -3.07 9.50 -0.67
C THR A 171 -1.80 10.28 -1.00
N ALA A 172 -1.91 11.49 -1.56
CA ALA A 172 -0.77 12.35 -1.80
C ALA A 172 -0.14 12.84 -0.48
N HIS A 173 -0.94 13.28 0.49
CA HIS A 173 -0.47 13.65 1.82
C HIS A 173 0.11 12.46 2.59
N ALA A 174 -0.48 11.26 2.44
CA ALA A 174 0.11 10.05 3.03
C ALA A 174 1.52 9.76 2.47
N ARG A 175 1.71 9.95 1.15
CA ARG A 175 3.05 9.83 0.53
C ARG A 175 4.00 10.93 1.00
N GLU A 176 3.52 12.16 1.19
CA GLU A 176 4.31 13.26 1.73
C GLU A 176 4.81 12.95 3.15
N SER A 177 3.91 12.45 4.01
CA SER A 177 4.26 12.03 5.36
C SER A 177 5.28 10.88 5.36
N LEU A 178 5.07 9.87 4.52
CA LEU A 178 6.02 8.77 4.38
C LEU A 178 7.38 9.27 3.87
N GLN A 179 7.40 10.21 2.90
CA GLN A 179 8.63 10.78 2.38
C GLN A 179 9.40 11.55 3.47
N ALA A 180 8.70 12.26 4.34
CA ALA A 180 9.33 12.91 5.49
C ALA A 180 10.01 11.90 6.41
N GLY A 181 9.37 10.75 6.67
CA GLY A 181 9.99 9.66 7.42
C GLY A 181 11.20 9.04 6.73
N ILE A 182 11.13 8.86 5.41
CA ILE A 182 12.26 8.38 4.59
C ILE A 182 13.44 9.36 4.68
N ASP A 183 13.18 10.65 4.52
CA ASP A 183 14.19 11.70 4.58
C ASP A 183 14.87 11.76 5.98
N LEU A 184 14.10 11.54 7.05
CA LEU A 184 14.64 11.49 8.42
C LEU A 184 15.51 10.24 8.66
N CYS A 185 15.11 9.09 8.11
CA CYS A 185 15.88 7.86 8.23
C CYS A 185 17.18 7.90 7.40
N GLY A 186 17.17 8.57 6.25
CA GLY A 186 18.34 8.68 5.37
C GLY A 186 18.96 7.31 5.07
N ASP A 187 20.29 7.21 5.23
CA ASP A 187 21.05 5.98 4.97
C ASP A 187 20.76 4.83 5.94
N ASN A 188 20.10 5.13 7.06
CA ASN A 188 19.69 4.10 8.02
C ASN A 188 18.42 3.37 7.60
N LEU A 189 17.74 3.82 6.54
CA LEU A 189 16.50 3.21 6.10
C LEU A 189 16.72 1.79 5.57
N VAL A 190 15.88 0.86 6.04
CA VAL A 190 15.90 -0.55 5.60
C VAL A 190 14.68 -0.87 4.75
N TYR A 191 13.49 -0.43 5.16
CA TYR A 191 12.25 -0.78 4.49
C TYR A 191 11.14 0.21 4.83
N VAL A 192 10.24 0.43 3.88
CA VAL A 192 9.02 1.24 4.08
C VAL A 192 7.78 0.49 3.62
N ASP A 193 6.68 0.71 4.34
CA ASP A 193 5.38 0.21 3.91
C ASP A 193 4.28 1.19 4.34
N THR A 194 3.64 1.80 3.38
CA THR A 194 2.45 2.66 3.49
C THR A 194 2.65 3.87 4.42
N ASP A 195 2.83 3.66 5.71
CA ASP A 195 2.93 4.66 6.79
C ASP A 195 4.00 4.31 7.83
N SER A 196 4.87 3.36 7.53
CA SER A 196 5.91 2.90 8.45
C SER A 196 7.28 2.87 7.82
N CYS A 197 8.30 3.23 8.61
CA CYS A 197 9.71 3.12 8.27
C CYS A 197 10.39 2.09 9.19
N LYS A 198 11.20 1.21 8.62
CA LYS A 198 12.11 0.33 9.35
C LYS A 198 13.53 0.79 9.07
N TYR A 199 14.30 0.99 10.12
CA TYR A 199 15.62 1.61 10.03
C TYR A 199 16.60 1.01 11.04
N LEU A 200 17.87 1.25 10.83
CA LEU A 200 18.97 0.85 11.71
C LEU A 200 19.36 2.00 12.65
N GLY A 201 19.78 1.66 13.85
CA GLY A 201 20.21 2.67 14.84
C GLY A 201 19.08 3.54 15.35
N ASP A 202 19.44 4.75 15.78
CA ASP A 202 18.50 5.72 16.34
C ASP A 202 18.22 6.82 15.33
N VAL A 203 16.95 7.11 15.08
CA VAL A 203 16.48 8.20 14.21
C VAL A 203 15.56 9.11 15.02
N ASP A 204 15.83 10.40 14.99
CA ASP A 204 15.05 11.40 15.72
C ASP A 204 13.84 11.89 14.90
N PHE A 205 12.66 11.47 15.32
CA PHE A 205 11.37 11.93 14.77
C PHE A 205 10.74 13.07 15.60
N SER A 206 11.41 13.56 16.66
CA SER A 206 10.81 14.50 17.62
C SER A 206 10.33 15.80 16.99
N GLY A 207 11.10 16.37 16.07
CA GLY A 207 10.71 17.58 15.33
C GLY A 207 9.45 17.39 14.51
N TYR A 208 9.38 16.33 13.70
CA TYR A 208 8.19 16.00 12.92
C TYR A 208 6.98 15.74 13.83
N ASN A 209 7.17 14.95 14.87
CA ASN A 209 6.10 14.61 15.80
C ASN A 209 5.58 15.83 16.57
N ALA A 210 6.44 16.76 16.97
CA ALA A 210 6.02 17.99 17.66
C ALA A 210 5.06 18.83 16.80
N GLU A 211 5.32 18.96 15.51
CA GLU A 211 4.42 19.65 14.57
C GLU A 211 3.07 18.96 14.47
N ARG A 212 3.07 17.63 14.29
CA ARG A 212 1.83 16.82 14.21
C ARG A 212 1.02 16.87 15.50
N ILE A 213 1.68 16.76 16.66
CA ILE A 213 1.03 16.88 17.97
C ILE A 213 0.33 18.24 18.11
N ALA A 214 1.00 19.33 17.79
CA ALA A 214 0.41 20.67 17.88
C ALA A 214 -0.84 20.83 16.97
N GLU A 215 -0.84 20.20 15.78
CA GLU A 215 -2.00 20.18 14.90
C GLU A 215 -3.14 19.31 15.48
N CYS A 216 -2.80 18.15 16.04
CA CYS A 216 -3.77 17.25 16.66
C CYS A 216 -4.43 17.87 17.88
N GLU A 217 -3.69 18.59 18.70
CA GLU A 217 -4.24 19.30 19.86
C GLU A 217 -5.26 20.37 19.45
N LYS A 218 -4.97 21.12 18.39
CA LYS A 218 -5.89 22.14 17.85
C LYS A 218 -7.17 21.52 17.26
N SER A 219 -7.06 20.35 16.62
CA SER A 219 -8.18 19.67 15.95
C SER A 219 -8.90 18.66 16.84
N GLY A 220 -8.35 18.30 17.99
CA GLY A 220 -8.86 17.22 18.83
C GLY A 220 -8.61 15.81 18.28
N ALA A 221 -7.65 15.64 17.34
CA ALA A 221 -7.33 14.38 16.68
C ALA A 221 -6.35 13.52 17.50
N TYR A 222 -6.67 13.32 18.78
CA TYR A 222 -5.91 12.47 19.71
C TYR A 222 -6.83 11.73 20.68
N ALA A 223 -6.34 10.65 21.26
CA ALA A 223 -7.07 9.87 22.26
C ALA A 223 -6.08 9.13 23.16
N THR A 224 -6.52 8.81 24.38
CA THR A 224 -5.74 8.05 25.34
C THR A 224 -6.22 6.60 25.35
N ASP A 225 -5.29 5.67 25.26
CA ASP A 225 -5.58 4.25 25.31
C ASP A 225 -5.86 3.75 26.76
N PRO A 226 -6.32 2.51 26.97
CA PRO A 226 -6.59 1.98 28.31
C PRO A 226 -5.35 1.86 29.21
N LYS A 227 -4.15 1.99 28.65
CA LYS A 227 -2.89 1.99 29.42
C LYS A 227 -2.47 3.40 29.85
N GLY A 228 -3.25 4.42 29.50
CA GLY A 228 -2.95 5.82 29.80
C GLY A 228 -1.99 6.49 28.83
N ILE A 229 -1.71 5.87 27.67
CA ILE A 229 -0.84 6.44 26.63
C ILE A 229 -1.70 7.26 25.66
N THR A 230 -1.33 8.51 25.45
CA THR A 230 -1.99 9.37 24.46
C THR A 230 -1.39 9.16 23.07
N HIS A 231 -2.24 8.87 22.11
CA HIS A 231 -1.92 8.67 20.70
C HIS A 231 -2.44 9.86 19.86
N TYR A 232 -1.63 10.34 18.96
CA TYR A 232 -1.96 11.44 18.05
C TYR A 232 -2.01 10.95 16.61
N MET A 233 -2.93 11.49 15.80
CA MET A 233 -3.02 11.10 14.40
C MET A 233 -1.82 11.59 13.60
N GLY A 234 -1.19 10.71 12.82
CA GLY A 234 -0.13 11.06 11.89
C GLY A 234 1.26 11.25 12.50
N VAL A 235 1.46 10.94 13.78
CA VAL A 235 2.78 10.88 14.39
C VAL A 235 3.47 9.56 14.10
N TYR A 236 4.79 9.55 14.08
CA TYR A 236 5.57 8.32 14.09
C TYR A 236 5.70 7.80 15.52
N GLU A 237 5.07 6.66 15.79
CA GLU A 237 5.18 5.94 17.05
C GLU A 237 6.19 4.78 16.91
N TYR A 238 6.92 4.54 17.98
CA TYR A 238 7.82 3.40 18.04
C TYR A 238 7.03 2.10 18.22
N ASP A 239 7.19 1.15 17.30
CA ASP A 239 6.41 -0.11 17.24
C ASP A 239 7.20 -1.34 17.75
N GLY A 240 8.51 -1.20 17.96
CA GLY A 240 9.37 -2.25 18.48
C GLY A 240 10.65 -2.49 17.66
N ILE A 241 11.47 -3.44 18.12
CA ILE A 241 12.72 -3.83 17.49
C ILE A 241 12.57 -5.15 16.73
N ALA A 242 13.09 -5.18 15.52
CA ALA A 242 13.35 -6.40 14.78
C ALA A 242 14.85 -6.73 14.92
N LYS A 243 15.19 -7.83 15.63
CA LYS A 243 16.60 -8.28 15.71
C LYS A 243 17.14 -8.77 14.37
N ARG A 244 16.27 -9.39 13.59
CA ARG A 244 16.59 -9.92 12.26
C ARG A 244 15.43 -9.59 11.35
N PHE A 245 15.73 -9.10 10.15
CA PHE A 245 14.72 -8.69 9.17
C PHE A 245 15.10 -9.22 7.79
N CYS A 246 14.13 -9.78 7.08
CA CYS A 246 14.28 -10.26 5.71
C CYS A 246 13.12 -9.72 4.86
N SER A 247 13.43 -9.14 3.72
CA SER A 247 12.45 -8.64 2.77
C SER A 247 12.68 -9.21 1.38
N LEU A 248 11.60 -9.61 0.72
CA LEU A 248 11.57 -10.01 -0.70
C LEU A 248 10.87 -8.97 -1.56
N GLY A 249 10.61 -7.77 -1.02
CA GLY A 249 9.97 -6.66 -1.69
C GLY A 249 8.70 -6.19 -0.98
N ALA A 250 7.91 -5.36 -1.67
CA ALA A 250 6.73 -4.72 -1.11
C ALA A 250 5.72 -5.74 -0.55
N LYS A 251 5.38 -5.58 0.74
CA LYS A 251 4.45 -6.45 1.49
C LYS A 251 4.83 -7.95 1.48
N LYS A 252 6.14 -8.23 1.41
CA LYS A 252 6.72 -9.57 1.51
C LYS A 252 7.95 -9.51 2.40
N TYR A 253 7.73 -9.50 3.71
CA TYR A 253 8.83 -9.49 4.69
C TYR A 253 8.51 -10.33 5.92
N ALA A 254 9.57 -10.77 6.59
CA ALA A 254 9.52 -11.45 7.88
C ALA A 254 10.61 -10.90 8.81
N TYR A 255 10.36 -10.95 10.10
CA TYR A 255 11.35 -10.55 11.10
C TYR A 255 11.18 -11.31 12.42
N GLU A 256 12.26 -11.36 13.19
CA GLU A 256 12.26 -11.81 14.57
C GLU A 256 12.33 -10.63 15.52
N ASP A 257 11.41 -10.55 16.47
CA ASP A 257 11.39 -9.52 17.50
C ASP A 257 12.47 -9.75 18.59
N GLU A 258 12.53 -8.88 19.59
CA GLU A 258 13.49 -8.96 20.70
C GLU A 258 13.42 -10.29 21.46
N ASN A 259 12.27 -10.93 21.49
CA ASN A 259 12.02 -12.20 22.16
C ASN A 259 12.26 -13.41 21.25
N GLY A 260 12.71 -13.21 20.02
CA GLY A 260 12.90 -14.26 19.01
C GLY A 260 11.59 -14.77 18.39
N LYS A 261 10.48 -14.06 18.61
CA LYS A 261 9.20 -14.42 18.00
C LYS A 261 9.18 -13.97 16.55
N LEU A 262 8.79 -14.89 15.67
CA LEU A 262 8.69 -14.66 14.25
C LEU A 262 7.39 -13.93 13.88
N HIS A 263 7.53 -12.92 13.05
CA HIS A 263 6.45 -12.15 12.47
C HIS A 263 6.59 -12.13 10.95
N ILE A 264 5.46 -12.19 10.23
CA ILE A 264 5.43 -12.07 8.78
C ILE A 264 4.43 -11.00 8.33
N THR A 265 4.71 -10.43 7.19
CA THR A 265 3.75 -9.65 6.41
C THR A 265 3.89 -10.05 4.95
N VAL A 266 2.98 -10.91 4.50
CA VAL A 266 2.89 -11.36 3.12
C VAL A 266 1.46 -11.14 2.68
N SER A 267 1.28 -10.40 1.59
CA SER A 267 -0.05 -10.11 1.05
C SER A 267 -0.74 -11.40 0.64
N GLY A 268 -1.93 -11.66 1.19
CA GLY A 268 -2.69 -12.89 0.95
C GLY A 268 -2.38 -14.04 1.91
N VAL A 269 -1.44 -13.89 2.84
CA VAL A 269 -1.13 -14.88 3.87
C VAL A 269 -1.52 -14.36 5.26
N GLY A 270 -2.20 -15.18 6.05
CA GLY A 270 -2.56 -14.84 7.43
C GLY A 270 -1.31 -14.63 8.29
N LYS A 271 -1.21 -13.49 8.98
CA LYS A 271 0.00 -13.17 9.77
C LYS A 271 0.32 -14.24 10.83
N LYS A 272 -0.69 -14.71 11.57
CA LYS A 272 -0.48 -15.71 12.65
C LYS A 272 -0.21 -17.10 12.09
N SER A 273 -1.03 -17.57 11.16
CA SER A 273 -0.90 -18.91 10.57
C SER A 273 0.39 -19.03 9.76
N GLY A 274 0.69 -18.02 8.93
CA GLY A 274 1.92 -18.03 8.14
C GLY A 274 3.19 -17.91 8.99
N ALA A 275 3.18 -17.12 10.08
CA ALA A 275 4.32 -17.09 10.99
C ALA A 275 4.55 -18.45 11.68
N ALA A 276 3.47 -19.14 12.10
CA ALA A 276 3.57 -20.47 12.68
C ALA A 276 4.08 -21.51 11.67
N GLU A 277 3.59 -21.45 10.43
CA GLU A 277 4.03 -22.32 9.34
C GLU A 277 5.50 -22.11 9.00
N LEU A 278 5.93 -20.85 8.87
CA LEU A 278 7.32 -20.51 8.61
C LEU A 278 8.24 -20.98 9.76
N ALA A 279 7.81 -20.76 11.01
CA ALA A 279 8.56 -21.21 12.19
C ALA A 279 8.75 -22.74 12.22
N ALA A 280 7.72 -23.51 11.85
CA ALA A 280 7.77 -24.97 11.79
C ALA A 280 8.69 -25.51 10.66
N ASN A 281 8.98 -24.71 9.65
CA ASN A 281 9.72 -25.10 8.44
C ASN A 281 11.07 -24.40 8.27
N GLY A 282 11.72 -24.01 9.36
CA GLY A 282 13.07 -23.45 9.33
C GLY A 282 13.18 -21.97 9.73
N GLY A 283 12.06 -21.34 10.15
CA GLY A 283 12.07 -19.98 10.68
C GLY A 283 12.44 -18.94 9.62
N LEU A 284 13.11 -17.88 10.06
CA LEU A 284 13.45 -16.75 9.16
C LEU A 284 14.36 -17.16 8.00
N GLU A 285 15.20 -18.19 8.16
CA GLU A 285 16.09 -18.69 7.08
C GLU A 285 15.31 -19.31 5.92
N ALA A 286 14.12 -19.86 6.20
CA ALA A 286 13.26 -20.42 5.16
C ALA A 286 12.45 -19.33 4.41
N PHE A 287 12.48 -18.07 4.86
CA PHE A 287 11.78 -16.98 4.18
C PHE A 287 12.56 -16.53 2.93
N GLN A 288 12.42 -17.30 1.87
CA GLN A 288 13.09 -17.06 0.58
C GLN A 288 12.20 -17.46 -0.59
N PRO A 289 12.50 -17.01 -1.82
CA PRO A 289 11.74 -17.41 -3.00
C PRO A 289 11.62 -18.93 -3.11
N GLY A 290 10.40 -19.40 -3.40
CA GLY A 290 10.09 -20.82 -3.47
C GLY A 290 9.46 -21.41 -2.20
N PHE A 291 9.50 -20.72 -1.06
CA PHE A 291 8.76 -21.18 0.13
C PHE A 291 7.25 -21.13 -0.12
N VAL A 292 6.53 -22.18 0.26
CA VAL A 292 5.10 -22.34 0.03
C VAL A 292 4.33 -22.25 1.34
N PHE A 293 3.43 -21.27 1.42
CA PHE A 293 2.42 -21.22 2.48
C PHE A 293 1.17 -21.98 2.04
N HIS A 294 0.72 -22.95 2.85
CA HIS A 294 -0.40 -23.83 2.51
C HIS A 294 -1.76 -23.30 2.99
N GLN A 295 -1.76 -22.32 3.90
CA GLN A 295 -2.97 -21.69 4.42
C GLN A 295 -3.11 -20.23 3.95
N ALA A 296 -2.76 -19.98 2.71
CA ALA A 296 -2.96 -18.69 2.06
C ALA A 296 -4.37 -18.66 1.47
N GLY A 297 -5.34 -18.14 2.23
CA GLY A 297 -6.70 -18.01 1.74
C GLY A 297 -6.91 -16.71 0.98
N LYS A 298 -7.23 -16.79 -0.30
CA LYS A 298 -7.83 -15.67 -1.02
C LYS A 298 -9.30 -15.58 -0.61
N THR A 299 -9.64 -14.53 0.14
CA THR A 299 -11.02 -14.28 0.52
C THR A 299 -11.75 -13.63 -0.65
N GLU A 300 -12.67 -14.36 -1.27
CA GLU A 300 -13.56 -13.83 -2.29
C GLU A 300 -14.94 -13.57 -1.68
N SER A 301 -15.45 -12.36 -1.83
CA SER A 301 -16.82 -12.04 -1.42
C SER A 301 -17.77 -12.54 -2.51
N VAL A 302 -18.57 -13.54 -2.19
CA VAL A 302 -19.62 -14.06 -3.07
C VAL A 302 -20.93 -13.41 -2.69
N TYR A 303 -21.56 -12.75 -3.64
CA TYR A 303 -22.93 -12.30 -3.48
C TYR A 303 -23.86 -13.45 -3.87
N ASN A 304 -24.61 -13.96 -2.92
CA ASN A 304 -25.66 -14.93 -3.18
C ASN A 304 -27.00 -14.16 -3.25
N ASP A 305 -27.80 -14.44 -4.28
CA ASP A 305 -29.16 -13.89 -4.41
C ASP A 305 -30.11 -14.41 -3.31
N GLU A 306 -29.77 -15.50 -2.68
CA GLU A 306 -30.46 -15.97 -1.48
C GLU A 306 -30.02 -15.10 -0.27
N LYS A 307 -30.80 -14.06 -0.03
CA LYS A 307 -30.65 -13.11 1.09
C LYS A 307 -30.98 -13.77 2.44
N GLN A 308 -30.34 -14.84 2.81
CA GLN A 308 -30.44 -15.35 4.17
C GLN A 308 -29.31 -14.72 5.00
N PRO A 309 -29.64 -13.83 5.94
CA PRO A 309 -28.66 -13.27 6.84
C PRO A 309 -28.17 -14.40 7.76
N TRP A 310 -26.87 -14.65 7.74
CA TRP A 310 -26.26 -15.54 8.72
C TRP A 310 -26.13 -14.76 10.04
N ILE A 311 -26.75 -15.26 11.08
CA ILE A 311 -26.58 -14.74 12.43
C ILE A 311 -25.53 -15.63 13.10
N THR A 312 -24.41 -15.05 13.42
CA THR A 312 -23.34 -15.72 14.18
C THR A 312 -23.03 -14.94 15.44
N ARG A 313 -22.37 -15.60 16.39
CA ARG A 313 -21.92 -14.96 17.61
C ARG A 313 -20.40 -14.79 17.54
N ILE A 314 -19.93 -13.55 17.60
CA ILE A 314 -18.50 -13.20 17.64
C ILE A 314 -18.29 -12.46 18.97
N ASP A 315 -17.40 -12.95 19.80
CA ASP A 315 -17.04 -12.38 21.12
C ASP A 315 -18.29 -12.11 22.00
N GLY A 316 -19.27 -13.03 21.96
CA GLY A 316 -20.49 -12.91 22.73
C GLY A 316 -21.60 -12.03 22.11
N HIS A 317 -21.30 -11.30 21.05
CA HIS A 317 -22.25 -10.43 20.34
C HIS A 317 -22.87 -11.14 19.15
N LEU A 318 -24.19 -10.93 18.94
CA LEU A 318 -24.88 -11.41 17.75
C LEU A 318 -24.52 -10.50 16.58
N VAL A 319 -23.94 -11.08 15.53
CA VAL A 319 -23.54 -10.37 14.31
C VAL A 319 -24.28 -10.97 13.12
N THR A 320 -24.89 -10.11 12.34
CA THR A 320 -25.54 -10.51 11.08
C THR A 320 -24.53 -10.35 9.94
N ILE A 321 -24.14 -11.47 9.33
CA ILE A 321 -23.27 -11.49 8.16
C ILE A 321 -24.15 -11.62 6.92
N THR A 322 -24.17 -10.58 6.10
CA THR A 322 -24.97 -10.52 4.86
C THR A 322 -24.16 -10.90 3.61
N ARG A 323 -22.90 -11.29 3.78
CA ARG A 323 -22.01 -11.66 2.68
C ARG A 323 -21.47 -13.07 2.91
N ASN A 324 -21.62 -13.93 1.92
CA ASN A 324 -20.93 -15.19 1.90
C ASN A 324 -19.47 -14.92 1.48
N VAL A 325 -18.57 -15.21 2.38
CA VAL A 325 -17.14 -15.18 2.11
C VAL A 325 -16.69 -16.61 1.88
N VAL A 326 -16.22 -16.91 0.69
CA VAL A 326 -15.58 -18.19 0.41
C VAL A 326 -14.08 -18.01 0.59
N ILE A 327 -13.54 -18.73 1.55
CA ILE A 327 -12.09 -18.87 1.72
C ILE A 327 -11.70 -20.05 0.83
N ARG A 328 -10.96 -19.77 -0.24
CA ARG A 328 -10.30 -20.85 -0.98
C ARG A 328 -9.00 -21.16 -0.27
N ASP A 329 -8.82 -22.41 0.11
CA ASP A 329 -7.50 -22.92 0.49
C ASP A 329 -6.62 -22.85 -0.75
N THR A 330 -5.80 -21.82 -0.80
CA THR A 330 -4.82 -21.63 -1.86
C THR A 330 -3.45 -21.67 -1.24
N THR A 331 -2.53 -22.33 -1.90
CA THR A 331 -1.11 -22.23 -1.59
C THR A 331 -0.59 -20.89 -2.11
N TYR A 332 0.31 -20.26 -1.35
CA TYR A 332 1.03 -19.07 -1.79
C TYR A 332 2.53 -19.36 -1.82
N THR A 333 3.11 -19.34 -2.99
CA THR A 333 4.56 -19.49 -3.16
C THR A 333 5.22 -18.12 -3.08
N LEU A 334 6.16 -17.97 -2.17
CA LEU A 334 6.98 -16.74 -2.08
C LEU A 334 7.75 -16.56 -3.39
N SER A 335 7.61 -15.36 -3.91
CA SER A 335 8.40 -14.86 -5.03
C SER A 335 8.94 -13.49 -4.67
N THR A 336 9.90 -13.00 -5.40
CA THR A 336 10.18 -11.55 -5.45
C THR A 336 8.92 -10.79 -5.88
N THR A 337 8.81 -9.50 -5.60
CA THR A 337 7.62 -8.71 -5.96
C THR A 337 7.32 -8.85 -7.45
N ASP A 338 6.03 -8.78 -7.82
CA ASP A 338 5.61 -8.83 -9.22
C ASP A 338 6.27 -7.71 -10.05
N ASP A 339 6.42 -6.52 -9.46
CA ASP A 339 7.19 -5.42 -10.04
C ASP A 339 8.64 -5.81 -10.32
N TYR A 340 9.28 -6.58 -9.42
CA TYR A 340 10.64 -7.06 -9.61
C TYR A 340 10.69 -8.19 -10.65
N ALA A 341 9.66 -9.02 -10.75
CA ALA A 341 9.56 -10.05 -11.78
C ALA A 341 9.30 -9.44 -13.17
N GLU A 342 8.45 -8.43 -13.28
CA GLU A 342 8.29 -7.63 -14.51
C GLU A 342 9.59 -6.95 -14.90
N LEU A 343 10.31 -6.41 -13.92
CA LEU A 343 11.63 -5.83 -14.06
C LEU A 343 12.65 -6.80 -14.61
N LEU A 344 12.73 -8.01 -14.05
CA LEU A 344 13.59 -9.07 -14.55
C LEU A 344 13.21 -9.47 -15.98
N ASN A 345 11.93 -9.52 -16.31
CA ASN A 345 11.44 -9.79 -17.64
C ASN A 345 11.79 -8.69 -18.64
N VAL A 346 11.66 -7.42 -18.24
CA VAL A 346 12.07 -6.28 -19.05
C VAL A 346 13.60 -6.29 -19.23
N SER A 347 14.36 -6.51 -18.17
CA SER A 347 15.82 -6.63 -18.23
C SER A 347 16.26 -7.81 -19.09
N SER A 348 15.62 -8.97 -18.95
CA SER A 348 15.85 -10.14 -19.81
C SER A 348 15.56 -9.84 -21.28
N ASN A 349 14.47 -9.15 -21.57
CA ASN A 349 14.11 -8.77 -22.93
C ASN A 349 15.10 -7.74 -23.50
N MET A 350 15.58 -6.80 -22.69
CA MET A 350 16.61 -5.86 -23.07
C MET A 350 17.96 -6.56 -23.31
N LEU A 351 18.37 -7.45 -22.39
CA LEU A 351 19.57 -8.26 -22.55
C LEU A 351 19.50 -9.13 -23.82
N ASN A 352 18.35 -9.72 -24.10
CA ASN A 352 18.13 -10.50 -25.33
C ASN A 352 18.25 -9.63 -26.59
N LYS A 353 17.74 -8.38 -26.54
CA LYS A 353 17.92 -7.42 -27.65
C LYS A 353 19.39 -7.02 -27.81
N VAL A 354 20.10 -6.76 -26.71
CA VAL A 354 21.53 -6.46 -26.72
C VAL A 354 22.34 -7.63 -27.24
N HIS A 355 22.08 -8.87 -26.79
CA HIS A 355 22.71 -10.07 -27.31
C HIS A 355 22.47 -10.28 -28.80
N LYS A 356 21.24 -10.00 -29.26
CA LYS A 356 20.90 -10.07 -30.70
C LYS A 356 21.63 -9.00 -31.51
N PHE A 357 21.77 -7.79 -30.96
CA PHE A 357 22.54 -6.70 -31.56
C PHE A 357 24.01 -7.05 -31.66
N TRP A 358 24.64 -7.56 -30.60
CA TRP A 358 26.06 -7.99 -30.60
C TRP A 358 26.34 -9.15 -31.54
N ARG A 359 25.42 -10.13 -31.61
CA ARG A 359 25.56 -11.22 -32.61
C ARG A 359 25.52 -10.70 -34.04
N ASN A 360 24.65 -9.74 -34.31
CA ASN A 360 24.59 -9.14 -35.67
C ASN A 360 25.80 -8.31 -36.03
N LEU A 361 26.46 -7.70 -35.02
CA LEU A 361 27.72 -6.97 -35.21
C LEU A 361 28.94 -7.91 -35.42
N GLN A 362 28.92 -9.12 -34.89
CA GLN A 362 29.97 -10.11 -35.08
C GLN A 362 29.84 -10.89 -36.40
N LEU A 363 28.71 -10.76 -37.10
CA LEU A 363 28.43 -11.39 -38.39
C LEU A 363 28.66 -10.43 -39.57
N GLN A 364 29.09 -9.19 -39.33
CA GLN A 364 29.59 -8.24 -40.33
C GLN A 364 31.12 -8.10 -40.20
#